data_8a7190e573d4cf89f4b28de652951b1d
#
_entry.id   8a7190e573d4cf89f4b28de652951b1d
#
_cell.length_a   1.000
_cell.length_b   1.000
_cell.length_c   1.000
_cell.angle_alpha   90.00
_cell.angle_beta   90.00
_cell.angle_gamma   90.00
#
_symmetry.space_group_name_H-M   'P 1'
#
loop_
_entity.id
_entity.type
_entity.pdbx_description
1 polymer ?
#
loop_
_entity_poly.entity_id
_entity_poly.type
_entity_poly.pdbx_seq_one_letter_code
_entity_poly.pdbx_strand_id
1 'polypeptide(L)'
;MRHRVLPLFGLALCLGLLSSQAFGAEPPNKRELPPIPLSIDEIHAWIDRTHPLLKGAGTEKVMARGKMLKALGAFEPNLVNDTEVERFISSSSPEKGTQTGGFNDTLVEARHPWGFKYSAGVRQAIGEAKIPDLSFNNGNQQVLLGGFFPLLRGLMVNPENAELQRSELADPRADVRIAQTRQDLFLAAATQFWDWVAAVKFLEVQRRAVGVAEDRFRQVEGRAKAGAVAPLDVVEANQEVQRRREVAIAAQRFVEQEQLKLSMFLWEHNAPVLPPLERAPEFPAQVLVPTAETIKAHKIQAKADRPEIKEIDIEAKLNNIDLELAKNNLLPSLDAEAAPARAPEKFVLGLGYRFGVELRIPILQRKGRGEVLEAQGKADRFVLTQKFREQQVVIDVDNALSAIERTKERIAAAVESLRLAKTLEEGERFRFSLGATSVLFVNLRERNSVDSEGQVIRAKADYQKALALYQWSIGAWGKSLPSSVPVIYRSRD
;
A
#
# COMPACT_ATOMS: atom_id res chain seq x y z
N MET A 1 54.93 -36.86 -31.44
CA MET A 1 55.37 -36.03 -32.60
C MET A 1 54.50 -34.82 -32.74
N ARG A 2 55.20 -33.65 -32.74
CA ARG A 2 54.75 -32.28 -33.12
C ARG A 2 53.61 -31.64 -32.28
N HIS A 3 53.92 -30.86 -31.22
CA HIS A 3 54.41 -29.45 -31.14
C HIS A 3 53.66 -28.45 -32.03
N ARG A 4 53.01 -27.45 -31.36
CA ARG A 4 53.05 -26.00 -31.63
C ARG A 4 52.22 -25.30 -30.55
N VAL A 5 52.78 -24.66 -29.56
CA VAL A 5 53.45 -23.35 -29.44
C VAL A 5 52.43 -22.17 -29.41
N LEU A 6 52.30 -21.61 -28.21
CA LEU A 6 51.71 -20.23 -27.94
C LEU A 6 52.57 -19.14 -28.58
N PRO A 7 52.05 -17.94 -28.71
CA PRO A 7 52.85 -16.79 -28.40
C PRO A 7 52.24 -15.91 -27.28
N LEU A 8 53.09 -15.55 -26.34
CA LEU A 8 53.05 -14.40 -25.44
C LEU A 8 53.16 -13.10 -26.26
N PHE A 9 52.28 -12.12 -25.95
CA PHE A 9 52.53 -10.69 -26.18
C PHE A 9 51.97 -9.98 -24.96
N GLY A 10 52.69 -9.35 -24.16
CA GLY A 10 53.42 -8.11 -24.36
C GLY A 10 52.76 -7.09 -23.41
N LEU A 11 53.29 -7.01 -22.16
CA LEU A 11 52.85 -6.02 -21.14
C LEU A 11 53.41 -4.64 -21.56
N ALA A 12 52.54 -3.73 -22.02
CA ALA A 12 52.91 -2.32 -22.17
C ALA A 12 52.32 -1.52 -20.99
N LEU A 13 53.23 -1.10 -20.12
CA LEU A 13 53.02 -0.21 -18.99
C LEU A 13 52.79 1.21 -19.52
N CYS A 14 51.50 1.67 -19.60
CA CYS A 14 51.22 3.09 -19.75
C CYS A 14 50.80 3.66 -18.39
N LEU A 15 51.77 4.32 -17.73
CA LEU A 15 51.48 5.28 -16.66
C LEU A 15 50.80 6.49 -17.29
N GLY A 16 49.47 6.50 -17.25
CA GLY A 16 48.65 7.69 -17.53
C GLY A 16 48.33 8.39 -16.23
N LEU A 17 48.81 9.60 -16.06
CA LEU A 17 48.47 10.54 -15.01
C LEU A 17 46.92 10.70 -14.96
N LEU A 18 46.30 10.09 -14.01
CA LEU A 18 44.90 10.38 -13.65
C LEU A 18 44.90 11.73 -12.89
N SER A 19 44.68 12.80 -13.63
CA SER A 19 44.18 14.05 -13.08
C SER A 19 42.82 13.76 -12.47
N SER A 20 42.72 13.76 -11.15
CA SER A 20 41.51 13.76 -10.39
C SER A 20 40.72 15.06 -10.68
N GLN A 21 39.94 15.06 -11.73
CA GLN A 21 38.83 16.01 -11.81
C GLN A 21 37.82 15.55 -10.73
N ALA A 22 37.85 16.24 -9.59
CA ALA A 22 36.74 16.25 -8.67
C ALA A 22 35.52 16.76 -9.48
N PHE A 23 34.65 15.84 -9.88
CA PHE A 23 33.30 16.20 -10.26
C PHE A 23 32.66 16.80 -9.00
N GLY A 24 32.77 18.13 -8.88
CA GLY A 24 31.89 18.88 -8.03
C GLY A 24 30.47 18.59 -8.52
N ALA A 25 29.75 17.72 -7.84
CA ALA A 25 28.32 17.63 -8.00
C ALA A 25 27.78 19.02 -7.66
N GLU A 26 27.41 19.80 -8.66
CA GLU A 26 26.60 20.99 -8.45
C GLU A 26 25.39 20.56 -7.60
N PRO A 27 25.11 21.28 -6.49
CA PRO A 27 23.90 21.00 -5.71
C PRO A 27 22.72 21.10 -6.69
N PRO A 28 21.75 20.17 -6.63
CA PRO A 28 20.63 20.15 -7.56
C PRO A 28 20.00 21.53 -7.59
N ASN A 29 19.99 22.12 -8.78
CA ASN A 29 19.46 23.45 -9.06
C ASN A 29 18.09 23.55 -8.36
N LYS A 30 18.00 24.39 -7.31
CA LYS A 30 16.74 24.72 -6.65
C LYS A 30 15.87 25.37 -7.71
N ARG A 31 15.07 24.57 -8.42
CA ARG A 31 13.99 25.14 -9.23
C ARG A 31 13.09 25.87 -8.25
N GLU A 32 13.17 27.20 -8.24
CA GLU A 32 12.22 28.04 -7.55
C GLU A 32 10.85 27.66 -8.10
N LEU A 33 10.03 27.04 -7.26
CA LEU A 33 8.65 26.76 -7.60
C LEU A 33 7.96 28.12 -7.86
N PRO A 34 7.06 28.19 -8.87
CA PRO A 34 6.40 29.45 -9.18
C PRO A 34 5.69 30.02 -7.94
N PRO A 35 5.54 31.36 -7.80
CA PRO A 35 4.95 32.03 -6.65
C PRO A 35 3.44 31.79 -6.47
N ILE A 36 2.89 30.77 -7.13
CA ILE A 36 1.49 30.35 -7.00
C ILE A 36 1.31 29.62 -5.66
N PRO A 37 0.29 29.95 -4.86
CA PRO A 37 0.01 29.25 -3.61
C PRO A 37 -0.15 27.75 -3.82
N LEU A 38 0.43 26.97 -2.91
CA LEU A 38 0.31 25.50 -2.94
C LEU A 38 -1.14 25.11 -2.63
N SER A 39 -1.69 24.20 -3.43
CA SER A 39 -3.04 23.70 -3.23
C SER A 39 -3.03 22.22 -2.77
N ILE A 40 -4.11 21.79 -2.12
CA ILE A 40 -4.33 20.38 -1.75
C ILE A 40 -4.36 19.49 -2.98
N ASP A 41 -5.02 19.93 -4.05
CA ASP A 41 -5.13 19.17 -5.30
C ASP A 41 -3.78 18.95 -5.96
N GLU A 42 -2.88 19.96 -5.87
CA GLU A 42 -1.52 19.84 -6.34
C GLU A 42 -0.73 18.78 -5.54
N ILE A 43 -0.89 18.77 -4.22
CA ILE A 43 -0.27 17.76 -3.34
C ILE A 43 -0.80 16.36 -3.65
N HIS A 44 -2.10 16.20 -3.80
CA HIS A 44 -2.72 14.92 -4.18
C HIS A 44 -2.20 14.42 -5.54
N ALA A 45 -2.13 15.33 -6.54
CA ALA A 45 -1.58 14.99 -7.83
C ALA A 45 -0.07 14.63 -7.76
N TRP A 46 0.65 15.22 -6.82
CA TRP A 46 2.06 14.90 -6.57
C TRP A 46 2.21 13.51 -5.96
N ILE A 47 1.39 13.20 -4.93
CA ILE A 47 1.34 11.87 -4.31
C ILE A 47 1.04 10.79 -5.35
N ASP A 48 0.02 11.00 -6.18
CA ASP A 48 -0.37 10.05 -7.22
C ASP A 48 0.77 9.75 -8.21
N ARG A 49 1.61 10.73 -8.49
CA ARG A 49 2.71 10.58 -9.48
C ARG A 49 3.99 10.03 -8.89
N THR A 50 4.35 10.42 -7.67
CA THR A 50 5.73 10.24 -7.21
C THR A 50 5.88 9.55 -5.86
N HIS A 51 4.82 9.49 -5.03
CA HIS A 51 4.96 9.04 -3.66
C HIS A 51 5.36 7.55 -3.55
N PRO A 52 6.46 7.22 -2.82
CA PRO A 52 7.00 5.86 -2.79
C PRO A 52 6.02 4.82 -2.25
N LEU A 53 5.25 5.14 -1.20
CA LEU A 53 4.28 4.21 -0.61
C LEU A 53 3.15 3.87 -1.59
N LEU A 54 2.68 4.83 -2.37
CA LEU A 54 1.64 4.56 -3.37
C LEU A 54 2.19 3.76 -4.55
N LYS A 55 3.43 4.04 -4.99
CA LYS A 55 4.14 3.19 -5.97
C LYS A 55 4.37 1.79 -5.44
N GLY A 56 4.75 1.66 -4.15
CA GLY A 56 4.87 0.39 -3.46
C GLY A 56 3.56 -0.39 -3.43
N ALA A 57 2.44 0.27 -3.10
CA ALA A 57 1.11 -0.34 -3.19
C ALA A 57 0.78 -0.81 -4.61
N GLY A 58 1.19 -0.06 -5.65
CA GLY A 58 1.04 -0.47 -7.05
C GLY A 58 1.74 -1.78 -7.40
N THR A 59 2.81 -2.17 -6.68
CA THR A 59 3.48 -3.47 -6.89
C THR A 59 2.63 -4.68 -6.47
N GLU A 60 1.58 -4.47 -5.65
CA GLU A 60 0.60 -5.51 -5.31
C GLU A 60 -0.05 -6.12 -6.57
N LYS A 61 -0.28 -5.30 -7.62
CA LYS A 61 -0.78 -5.81 -8.91
C LYS A 61 0.22 -6.74 -9.61
N VAL A 62 1.50 -6.44 -9.52
CA VAL A 62 2.54 -7.32 -10.06
C VAL A 62 2.58 -8.63 -9.28
N MET A 63 2.48 -8.57 -7.95
CA MET A 63 2.39 -9.77 -7.11
C MET A 63 1.11 -10.57 -7.39
N ALA A 64 -0.02 -9.91 -7.64
CA ALA A 64 -1.27 -10.56 -8.04
C ALA A 64 -1.13 -11.31 -9.37
N ARG A 65 -0.51 -10.70 -10.38
CA ARG A 65 -0.18 -11.35 -11.65
C ARG A 65 0.76 -12.55 -11.45
N GLY A 66 1.77 -12.41 -10.58
CA GLY A 66 2.67 -13.51 -10.21
C GLY A 66 1.92 -14.69 -9.57
N LYS A 67 0.96 -14.42 -8.68
CA LYS A 67 0.09 -15.46 -8.10
C LYS A 67 -0.76 -16.15 -9.16
N MET A 68 -1.32 -15.38 -10.09
CA MET A 68 -2.10 -15.93 -11.21
C MET A 68 -1.26 -16.83 -12.10
N LEU A 69 -0.06 -16.38 -12.50
CA LEU A 69 0.88 -17.19 -13.29
C LEU A 69 1.28 -18.47 -12.55
N LYS A 70 1.56 -18.37 -11.23
CA LYS A 70 1.87 -19.55 -10.41
C LYS A 70 0.71 -20.54 -10.36
N ALA A 71 -0.52 -20.05 -10.23
CA ALA A 71 -1.72 -20.91 -10.21
C ALA A 71 -1.96 -21.59 -11.57
N LEU A 72 -1.75 -20.87 -12.67
CA LEU A 72 -1.82 -21.41 -14.02
C LEU A 72 -0.73 -22.46 -14.27
N GLY A 73 0.46 -22.29 -13.70
CA GLY A 73 1.56 -23.25 -13.79
C GLY A 73 1.23 -24.64 -13.27
N ALA A 74 0.21 -24.80 -12.42
CA ALA A 74 -0.27 -26.12 -11.99
C ALA A 74 -0.91 -26.94 -13.13
N PHE A 75 -1.27 -26.29 -14.23
CA PHE A 75 -1.92 -26.91 -15.40
C PHE A 75 -0.99 -27.00 -16.61
N GLU A 76 0.24 -26.49 -16.49
CA GLU A 76 1.22 -26.56 -17.57
C GLU A 76 1.73 -27.98 -17.78
N PRO A 77 2.03 -28.36 -19.02
CA PRO A 77 2.68 -29.64 -19.30
C PRO A 77 4.09 -29.68 -18.74
N ASN A 78 4.40 -30.75 -18.00
CA ASN A 78 5.74 -31.02 -17.49
C ASN A 78 6.38 -32.18 -18.27
N LEU A 79 7.63 -32.01 -18.67
CA LEU A 79 8.44 -33.09 -19.16
C LEU A 79 9.09 -33.79 -17.96
N VAL A 80 8.70 -35.04 -17.74
CA VAL A 80 9.21 -35.87 -16.65
C VAL A 80 10.07 -36.95 -17.25
N ASN A 81 11.28 -37.15 -16.75
CA ASN A 81 12.11 -38.29 -17.04
C ASN A 81 12.35 -39.06 -15.74
N ASP A 82 11.83 -40.28 -15.69
CA ASP A 82 11.97 -41.17 -14.54
C ASP A 82 12.79 -42.39 -14.95
N THR A 83 13.84 -42.68 -14.21
CA THR A 83 14.72 -43.81 -14.47
C THR A 83 14.77 -44.70 -13.25
N GLU A 84 14.21 -45.87 -13.37
CA GLU A 84 14.21 -46.90 -12.32
C GLU A 84 15.07 -48.09 -12.77
N VAL A 85 16.02 -48.47 -11.92
CA VAL A 85 16.88 -49.64 -12.15
C VAL A 85 16.79 -50.53 -10.93
N GLU A 86 16.38 -51.78 -11.16
CA GLU A 86 16.24 -52.78 -10.12
C GLU A 86 17.28 -53.90 -10.31
N ARG A 87 17.74 -54.45 -9.18
CA ARG A 87 18.53 -55.67 -9.13
C ARG A 87 17.69 -56.76 -8.50
N PHE A 88 17.38 -57.79 -9.24
CA PHE A 88 16.44 -58.83 -8.84
C PHE A 88 16.93 -60.24 -9.21
N ILE A 89 16.40 -61.25 -8.56
CA ILE A 89 16.51 -62.64 -8.95
C ILE A 89 15.16 -63.06 -9.51
N SER A 90 15.09 -63.46 -10.76
CA SER A 90 13.84 -63.88 -11.39
C SER A 90 13.34 -65.18 -10.78
N SER A 91 12.12 -65.20 -10.26
CA SER A 91 11.48 -66.41 -9.74
C SER A 91 11.18 -67.45 -10.82
N SER A 92 11.07 -67.03 -12.07
CA SER A 92 10.83 -67.89 -13.23
C SER A 92 12.11 -68.46 -13.88
N SER A 93 13.28 -67.92 -13.53
CA SER A 93 14.59 -68.34 -14.06
C SER A 93 15.69 -68.13 -12.97
N PRO A 94 15.62 -68.84 -11.85
CA PRO A 94 16.58 -68.66 -10.74
C PRO A 94 18.01 -69.02 -11.14
N GLU A 95 18.17 -69.86 -12.12
CA GLU A 95 19.47 -70.31 -12.68
C GLU A 95 20.27 -69.19 -13.32
N LYS A 96 19.64 -68.09 -13.70
CA LYS A 96 20.31 -66.92 -14.26
C LYS A 96 20.99 -66.03 -13.23
N GLY A 97 20.79 -66.34 -11.92
CA GLY A 97 21.33 -65.58 -10.83
C GLY A 97 20.74 -64.17 -10.72
N THR A 98 21.53 -63.24 -10.18
CA THR A 98 21.10 -61.85 -10.00
C THR A 98 21.14 -61.12 -11.33
N GLN A 99 20.00 -60.56 -11.72
CA GLN A 99 19.82 -59.75 -12.93
C GLN A 99 19.70 -58.28 -12.54
N THR A 100 20.12 -57.38 -13.43
CA THR A 100 19.96 -55.94 -13.28
C THR A 100 19.23 -55.40 -14.51
N GLY A 101 18.15 -54.71 -14.32
CA GLY A 101 17.35 -54.14 -15.40
C GLY A 101 16.42 -53.06 -14.87
N GLY A 102 15.83 -52.28 -15.74
CA GLY A 102 14.92 -51.20 -15.37
C GLY A 102 14.31 -50.53 -16.58
N PHE A 103 13.72 -49.40 -16.31
CA PHE A 103 13.07 -48.59 -17.35
C PHE A 103 13.45 -47.13 -17.22
N ASN A 104 13.55 -46.46 -18.35
CA ASN A 104 13.61 -45.01 -18.43
C ASN A 104 12.32 -44.53 -19.10
N ASP A 105 11.50 -43.80 -18.35
CA ASP A 105 10.24 -43.25 -18.81
C ASP A 105 10.41 -41.75 -19.08
N THR A 106 10.19 -41.34 -20.30
CA THR A 106 10.13 -39.92 -20.66
C THR A 106 8.70 -39.55 -21.01
N LEU A 107 8.06 -38.76 -20.15
CA LEU A 107 6.63 -38.46 -20.22
C LEU A 107 6.39 -36.95 -20.27
N VAL A 108 5.41 -36.52 -21.03
CA VAL A 108 4.77 -35.23 -20.88
C VAL A 108 3.50 -35.44 -20.07
N GLU A 109 3.46 -34.81 -18.89
CA GLU A 109 2.32 -34.88 -17.98
C GLU A 109 1.66 -33.51 -17.88
N ALA A 110 0.32 -33.48 -17.88
CA ALA A 110 -0.43 -32.26 -17.66
C ALA A 110 -1.71 -32.52 -16.85
N ARG A 111 -2.21 -31.46 -16.26
CA ARG A 111 -3.45 -31.47 -15.45
C ARG A 111 -4.45 -30.47 -16.04
N HIS A 112 -5.70 -30.85 -16.07
CA HIS A 112 -6.79 -29.97 -16.46
C HIS A 112 -7.44 -29.32 -15.21
N PRO A 113 -7.94 -28.09 -15.26
CA PRO A 113 -8.62 -27.46 -14.12
C PRO A 113 -9.78 -28.26 -13.52
N TRP A 114 -10.43 -29.12 -14.33
CA TRP A 114 -11.47 -30.03 -13.85
C TRP A 114 -10.95 -31.24 -13.07
N GLY A 115 -9.65 -31.33 -12.80
CA GLY A 115 -9.05 -32.39 -12.01
C GLY A 115 -8.49 -33.56 -12.83
N PHE A 116 -8.70 -33.61 -14.15
CA PHE A 116 -8.15 -34.63 -15.00
C PHE A 116 -6.64 -34.50 -15.06
N LYS A 117 -5.94 -35.68 -15.04
CA LYS A 117 -4.51 -35.75 -15.34
C LYS A 117 -4.35 -36.62 -16.56
N TYR A 118 -3.44 -36.25 -17.43
CA TYR A 118 -3.09 -37.05 -18.60
C TYR A 118 -1.59 -37.03 -18.79
N SER A 119 -1.07 -38.18 -19.32
CA SER A 119 0.34 -38.33 -19.62
C SER A 119 0.50 -39.02 -20.96
N ALA A 120 1.54 -38.63 -21.67
CA ALA A 120 1.94 -39.29 -22.93
C ALA A 120 3.46 -39.30 -23.02
N GLY A 121 4.05 -40.42 -23.45
CA GLY A 121 5.50 -40.52 -23.61
C GLY A 121 6.02 -41.86 -24.09
N VAL A 122 7.27 -42.10 -23.77
CA VAL A 122 8.00 -43.28 -24.21
C VAL A 122 8.73 -43.91 -23.03
N ARG A 123 8.63 -45.25 -22.91
CA ARG A 123 9.43 -46.08 -22.02
C ARG A 123 10.57 -46.71 -22.78
N GLN A 124 11.76 -46.70 -22.23
CA GLN A 124 12.94 -47.43 -22.75
C GLN A 124 13.39 -48.47 -21.71
N ALA A 125 13.67 -49.69 -22.18
CA ALA A 125 14.24 -50.73 -21.33
C ALA A 125 15.74 -50.51 -21.11
N ILE A 126 16.20 -50.78 -19.88
CA ILE A 126 17.59 -50.72 -19.47
C ILE A 126 18.05 -52.11 -19.01
N GLY A 127 19.23 -52.52 -19.43
CA GLY A 127 19.81 -53.78 -19.02
C GLY A 127 19.03 -55.00 -19.49
N GLU A 128 18.72 -55.94 -18.57
CA GLU A 128 18.00 -57.18 -18.85
C GLU A 128 16.48 -57.03 -18.78
N ALA A 129 15.96 -55.85 -18.51
CA ALA A 129 14.54 -55.59 -18.57
C ALA A 129 14.06 -55.66 -20.02
N LYS A 130 12.93 -56.30 -20.24
CA LYS A 130 12.33 -56.46 -21.57
C LYS A 130 10.97 -55.77 -21.59
N ILE A 131 10.72 -55.03 -22.67
CA ILE A 131 9.40 -54.51 -22.99
C ILE A 131 8.71 -55.57 -23.88
N PRO A 132 7.48 -55.96 -23.56
CA PRO A 132 6.75 -56.96 -24.35
C PRO A 132 6.44 -56.49 -25.77
N ASP A 133 6.07 -57.44 -26.62
CA ASP A 133 6.01 -57.53 -28.08
C ASP A 133 5.46 -56.39 -28.96
N LEU A 134 5.25 -55.19 -28.44
CA LEU A 134 4.76 -54.04 -29.23
C LEU A 134 5.58 -52.78 -29.05
N SER A 135 6.84 -52.97 -28.96
CA SER A 135 7.83 -51.94 -28.83
C SER A 135 8.38 -51.55 -30.22
N PHE A 136 8.74 -50.28 -30.34
CA PHE A 136 9.58 -49.80 -31.44
C PHE A 136 11.02 -50.31 -31.22
N ASN A 137 11.77 -50.53 -32.28
CA ASN A 137 13.18 -50.93 -32.20
C ASN A 137 13.48 -52.20 -31.40
N ASN A 138 13.00 -53.36 -31.89
CA ASN A 138 13.34 -54.70 -31.37
C ASN A 138 13.05 -54.93 -29.87
N GLY A 139 12.00 -54.35 -29.33
CA GLY A 139 11.58 -54.64 -27.96
C GLY A 139 12.11 -53.68 -26.87
N ASN A 140 12.82 -52.62 -27.24
CA ASN A 140 13.45 -51.73 -26.26
C ASN A 140 12.67 -50.44 -25.97
N GLN A 141 11.61 -50.12 -26.72
CA GLN A 141 10.84 -48.92 -26.53
C GLN A 141 9.33 -49.16 -26.61
N GLN A 142 8.56 -48.46 -25.77
CA GLN A 142 7.09 -48.55 -25.73
C GLN A 142 6.49 -47.15 -25.61
N VAL A 143 5.39 -46.87 -26.29
CA VAL A 143 4.59 -45.68 -26.11
C VAL A 143 3.72 -45.82 -24.85
N LEU A 144 3.72 -44.83 -24.02
CA LEU A 144 2.90 -44.72 -22.82
C LEU A 144 1.81 -43.67 -23.02
N LEU A 145 0.57 -44.02 -22.74
CA LEU A 145 -0.57 -43.09 -22.64
C LEU A 145 -1.28 -43.36 -21.33
N GLY A 146 -1.47 -42.34 -20.53
CA GLY A 146 -2.13 -42.44 -19.24
C GLY A 146 -3.18 -41.34 -19.01
N GLY A 147 -4.21 -41.70 -18.28
CA GLY A 147 -5.25 -40.76 -17.85
C GLY A 147 -5.74 -41.10 -16.45
N PHE A 148 -5.97 -40.08 -15.66
CA PHE A 148 -6.58 -40.15 -14.34
C PHE A 148 -7.79 -39.19 -14.29
N PHE A 149 -8.95 -39.71 -13.93
CA PHE A 149 -10.23 -39.00 -13.97
C PHE A 149 -10.94 -39.11 -12.63
N PRO A 150 -10.96 -38.04 -11.81
CA PRO A 150 -11.79 -37.98 -10.63
C PRO A 150 -13.27 -37.90 -11.04
N LEU A 151 -14.09 -38.82 -10.57
CA LEU A 151 -15.52 -38.89 -10.92
C LEU A 151 -16.44 -38.28 -9.87
N LEU A 152 -15.96 -38.11 -8.62
CA LEU A 152 -16.66 -37.49 -7.52
C LEU A 152 -15.83 -36.39 -6.88
N ARG A 153 -15.08 -36.70 -5.81
CA ARG A 153 -14.22 -35.74 -5.13
C ARG A 153 -13.08 -35.32 -6.06
N GLY A 154 -12.90 -34.00 -6.23
CA GLY A 154 -11.86 -33.45 -7.10
C GLY A 154 -12.29 -33.16 -8.52
N LEU A 155 -13.50 -33.58 -8.93
CA LEU A 155 -14.08 -33.18 -10.21
C LEU A 155 -14.57 -31.72 -10.09
N MET A 156 -14.05 -30.84 -10.95
CA MET A 156 -14.30 -29.39 -11.00
C MET A 156 -13.86 -28.62 -9.74
N VAL A 157 -14.13 -29.15 -8.55
CA VAL A 157 -13.70 -28.57 -7.28
C VAL A 157 -12.51 -29.35 -6.74
N ASN A 158 -11.32 -28.83 -6.93
CA ASN A 158 -10.04 -29.42 -6.51
C ASN A 158 -9.08 -28.35 -6.00
N PRO A 159 -8.01 -28.69 -5.27
CA PRO A 159 -7.09 -27.71 -4.70
C PRO A 159 -6.47 -26.76 -5.72
N GLU A 160 -6.11 -27.25 -6.90
CA GLU A 160 -5.46 -26.48 -7.94
C GLU A 160 -6.43 -25.47 -8.57
N ASN A 161 -7.66 -25.87 -8.84
CA ASN A 161 -8.70 -24.98 -9.34
C ASN A 161 -9.11 -23.95 -8.28
N ALA A 162 -9.19 -24.35 -7.00
CA ALA A 162 -9.43 -23.43 -5.89
C ALA A 162 -8.32 -22.36 -5.78
N GLU A 163 -7.05 -22.75 -5.99
CA GLU A 163 -5.94 -21.80 -6.00
C GLU A 163 -6.00 -20.86 -7.21
N LEU A 164 -6.42 -21.37 -8.38
CA LEU A 164 -6.67 -20.53 -9.56
C LEU A 164 -7.76 -19.48 -9.25
N GLN A 165 -8.91 -19.88 -8.72
CA GLN A 165 -9.99 -18.97 -8.34
C GLN A 165 -9.55 -17.94 -7.27
N ARG A 166 -8.74 -18.35 -6.27
CA ARG A 166 -8.15 -17.41 -5.29
C ARG A 166 -7.23 -16.40 -5.96
N SER A 167 -6.45 -16.85 -6.95
CA SER A 167 -5.53 -15.98 -7.69
C SER A 167 -6.26 -14.96 -8.57
N GLU A 168 -7.46 -15.27 -9.08
CA GLU A 168 -8.33 -14.34 -9.81
C GLU A 168 -8.81 -13.18 -8.93
N LEU A 169 -8.99 -13.43 -7.63
CA LEU A 169 -9.37 -12.40 -6.64
C LEU A 169 -8.18 -11.56 -6.17
N ALA A 170 -6.95 -11.93 -6.52
CA ALA A 170 -5.76 -11.20 -6.08
C ALA A 170 -5.64 -9.81 -6.72
N ASP A 171 -6.03 -9.64 -8.00
CA ASP A 171 -5.98 -8.34 -8.70
C ASP A 171 -7.04 -7.36 -8.15
N PRO A 172 -8.33 -7.72 -8.01
CA PRO A 172 -9.32 -6.86 -7.31
C PRO A 172 -8.91 -6.51 -5.89
N ARG A 173 -8.29 -7.43 -5.15
CA ARG A 173 -7.77 -7.17 -3.80
C ARG A 173 -6.64 -6.15 -3.81
N ALA A 174 -5.75 -6.22 -4.80
CA ALA A 174 -4.68 -5.24 -4.98
C ALA A 174 -5.26 -3.84 -5.25
N ASP A 175 -6.31 -3.72 -6.07
CA ASP A 175 -6.99 -2.44 -6.31
C ASP A 175 -7.57 -1.83 -5.03
N VAL A 176 -8.21 -2.63 -4.20
CA VAL A 176 -8.75 -2.18 -2.91
C VAL A 176 -7.64 -1.66 -1.98
N ARG A 177 -6.52 -2.36 -1.90
CA ARG A 177 -5.36 -1.95 -1.07
C ARG A 177 -4.71 -0.67 -1.58
N ILE A 178 -4.58 -0.51 -2.90
CA ILE A 178 -4.07 0.72 -3.52
C ILE A 178 -5.01 1.88 -3.19
N ALA A 179 -6.33 1.69 -3.33
CA ALA A 179 -7.33 2.69 -3.01
C ALA A 179 -7.29 3.11 -1.53
N GLN A 180 -7.12 2.15 -0.61
CA GLN A 180 -6.97 2.41 0.82
C GLN A 180 -5.69 3.22 1.10
N THR A 181 -4.55 2.78 0.60
CA THR A 181 -3.28 3.48 0.77
C THR A 181 -3.36 4.92 0.24
N ARG A 182 -4.01 5.11 -0.91
CA ARG A 182 -4.22 6.43 -1.50
C ARG A 182 -5.08 7.33 -0.61
N GLN A 183 -6.22 6.83 -0.11
CA GLN A 183 -7.09 7.59 0.79
C GLN A 183 -6.38 8.02 2.06
N ASP A 184 -5.65 7.10 2.68
CA ASP A 184 -4.93 7.37 3.93
C ASP A 184 -3.79 8.38 3.73
N LEU A 185 -3.07 8.28 2.61
CA LEU A 185 -2.04 9.25 2.24
C LEU A 185 -2.64 10.63 1.97
N PHE A 186 -3.79 10.71 1.30
CA PHE A 186 -4.44 11.99 1.00
C PHE A 186 -4.94 12.68 2.26
N LEU A 187 -5.54 11.93 3.19
CA LEU A 187 -5.95 12.48 4.48
C LEU A 187 -4.75 12.96 5.31
N ALA A 188 -3.70 12.16 5.38
CA ALA A 188 -2.48 12.51 6.10
C ALA A 188 -1.81 13.77 5.50
N ALA A 189 -1.72 13.84 4.18
CA ALA A 189 -1.16 14.99 3.47
C ALA A 189 -2.00 16.25 3.67
N ALA A 190 -3.34 16.13 3.58
CA ALA A 190 -4.24 17.26 3.80
C ALA A 190 -4.16 17.78 5.23
N THR A 191 -4.09 16.89 6.21
CA THR A 191 -3.91 17.27 7.62
C THR A 191 -2.58 17.99 7.81
N GLN A 192 -1.49 17.42 7.33
CA GLN A 192 -0.15 18.00 7.45
C GLN A 192 -0.01 19.33 6.70
N PHE A 193 -0.67 19.47 5.55
CA PHE A 193 -0.70 20.71 4.79
C PHE A 193 -1.32 21.85 5.60
N TRP A 194 -2.48 21.62 6.24
CA TRP A 194 -3.14 22.67 7.02
C TRP A 194 -2.42 22.96 8.34
N ASP A 195 -1.70 21.98 8.91
CA ASP A 195 -0.82 22.23 10.06
C ASP A 195 0.37 23.10 9.66
N TRP A 196 0.97 22.86 8.49
CA TRP A 196 2.03 23.72 7.94
C TRP A 196 1.53 25.14 7.64
N VAL A 197 0.38 25.29 6.98
CA VAL A 197 -0.23 26.61 6.70
C VAL A 197 -0.48 27.36 8.01
N ALA A 198 -1.04 26.69 9.02
CA ALA A 198 -1.28 27.30 10.34
C ALA A 198 0.04 27.75 11.01
N ALA A 199 1.10 26.94 10.93
CA ALA A 199 2.41 27.28 11.47
C ALA A 199 3.00 28.53 10.81
N VAL A 200 2.94 28.60 9.47
CA VAL A 200 3.41 29.78 8.70
C VAL A 200 2.63 31.04 9.09
N LYS A 201 1.29 30.95 9.13
CA LYS A 201 0.45 32.10 9.53
C LYS A 201 0.68 32.51 10.96
N PHE A 202 0.90 31.57 11.88
CA PHE A 202 1.25 31.88 13.26
C PHE A 202 2.61 32.59 13.38
N LEU A 203 3.62 32.15 12.60
CA LEU A 203 4.92 32.82 12.55
C LEU A 203 4.79 34.29 12.05
N GLU A 204 3.96 34.52 11.00
CA GLU A 204 3.68 35.85 10.49
C GLU A 204 3.12 36.77 11.61
N VAL A 205 2.19 36.25 12.43
CA VAL A 205 1.62 36.97 13.59
C VAL A 205 2.71 37.28 14.61
N GLN A 206 3.56 36.31 14.97
CA GLN A 206 4.63 36.51 15.95
C GLN A 206 5.69 37.51 15.47
N ARG A 207 6.06 37.50 14.20
CA ARG A 207 7.00 38.48 13.63
C ARG A 207 6.42 39.91 13.67
N ARG A 208 5.11 40.07 13.34
CA ARG A 208 4.44 41.38 13.52
C ARG A 208 4.43 41.82 14.97
N ALA A 209 4.17 40.90 15.92
CA ALA A 209 4.17 41.17 17.33
C ALA A 209 5.55 41.60 17.85
N VAL A 210 6.65 41.06 17.35
CA VAL A 210 8.01 41.55 17.66
C VAL A 210 8.18 42.99 17.19
N GLY A 211 7.82 43.32 15.95
CA GLY A 211 7.89 44.69 15.42
C GLY A 211 7.11 45.70 16.28
N VAL A 212 5.88 45.33 16.67
CA VAL A 212 5.07 46.19 17.55
C VAL A 212 5.74 46.43 18.94
N ALA A 213 6.35 45.38 19.51
CA ALA A 213 7.06 45.50 20.79
C ALA A 213 8.33 46.37 20.68
N GLU A 214 9.08 46.25 19.57
CA GLU A 214 10.27 47.07 19.31
C GLU A 214 9.90 48.53 19.09
N ASP A 215 8.82 48.80 18.37
CA ASP A 215 8.29 50.17 18.23
C ASP A 215 7.86 50.77 19.58
N ARG A 216 7.21 49.96 20.42
CA ARG A 216 6.83 50.34 21.76
C ARG A 216 8.05 50.65 22.63
N PHE A 217 9.04 49.82 22.62
CA PHE A 217 10.30 50.03 23.33
C PHE A 217 10.94 51.37 22.95
N ARG A 218 11.05 51.67 21.64
CA ARG A 218 11.58 52.94 21.16
C ARG A 218 10.77 54.14 21.66
N GLN A 219 9.44 54.05 21.67
CA GLN A 219 8.55 55.11 22.18
C GLN A 219 8.74 55.33 23.69
N VAL A 220 8.79 54.26 24.49
CA VAL A 220 8.98 54.32 25.95
C VAL A 220 10.36 54.88 26.28
N GLU A 221 11.43 54.46 25.59
CA GLU A 221 12.77 54.99 25.77
C GLU A 221 12.84 56.49 25.48
N GLY A 222 12.21 56.95 24.39
CA GLY A 222 12.14 58.39 24.09
C GLY A 222 11.40 59.21 25.16
N ARG A 223 10.30 58.68 25.68
CA ARG A 223 9.53 59.32 26.77
C ARG A 223 10.31 59.33 28.11
N ALA A 224 11.08 58.28 28.40
CA ALA A 224 11.93 58.22 29.58
C ALA A 224 13.07 59.29 29.54
N LYS A 225 13.71 59.43 28.35
CA LYS A 225 14.73 60.48 28.11
C LYS A 225 14.16 61.84 28.27
N ALA A 226 12.86 62.08 28.02
CA ALA A 226 12.12 63.31 28.24
C ALA A 226 11.58 63.46 29.69
N GLY A 227 11.84 62.50 30.59
CA GLY A 227 11.37 62.49 31.96
C GLY A 227 9.86 62.21 32.14
N ALA A 228 9.17 61.72 31.08
CA ALA A 228 7.72 61.52 31.06
C ALA A 228 7.26 60.13 31.55
N VAL A 229 8.19 59.18 31.74
CA VAL A 229 7.94 57.80 32.25
C VAL A 229 9.13 57.33 33.10
N ALA A 230 8.89 56.37 34.00
CA ALA A 230 9.93 55.85 34.90
C ALA A 230 11.00 55.03 34.11
N PRO A 231 12.27 55.04 34.56
CA PRO A 231 13.31 54.15 33.97
C PRO A 231 12.94 52.66 33.98
N LEU A 232 12.13 52.23 34.96
CA LEU A 232 11.65 50.84 35.07
C LEU A 232 10.71 50.48 33.91
N ASP A 233 9.93 51.41 33.37
CA ASP A 233 9.08 51.17 32.19
C ASP A 233 9.89 50.83 30.94
N VAL A 234 11.12 51.35 30.81
CA VAL A 234 12.05 51.02 29.71
C VAL A 234 12.52 49.57 29.84
N VAL A 235 12.83 49.16 31.08
CA VAL A 235 13.26 47.75 31.35
C VAL A 235 12.12 46.79 31.02
N GLU A 236 10.89 47.13 31.43
CA GLU A 236 9.70 46.33 31.14
C GLU A 236 9.40 46.24 29.64
N ALA A 237 9.48 47.35 28.92
CA ALA A 237 9.31 47.34 27.46
C ALA A 237 10.37 46.49 26.75
N ASN A 238 11.65 46.53 27.20
CA ASN A 238 12.72 45.70 26.65
C ASN A 238 12.51 44.22 26.99
N GLN A 239 12.08 43.90 28.21
CA GLN A 239 11.73 42.53 28.59
C GLN A 239 10.65 41.97 27.67
N GLU A 240 9.62 42.74 27.32
CA GLU A 240 8.59 42.31 26.39
C GLU A 240 9.15 42.04 24.97
N VAL A 241 10.08 42.88 24.48
CA VAL A 241 10.76 42.63 23.22
C VAL A 241 11.49 41.27 23.23
N GLN A 242 12.29 41.01 24.31
CA GLN A 242 13.02 39.75 24.40
C GLN A 242 12.07 38.53 24.45
N ARG A 243 10.98 38.63 25.20
CA ARG A 243 9.95 37.61 25.29
C ARG A 243 9.28 37.32 23.93
N ARG A 244 8.94 38.40 23.17
CA ARG A 244 8.36 38.23 21.83
C ARG A 244 9.34 37.60 20.82
N ARG A 245 10.61 37.96 20.92
CA ARG A 245 11.66 37.35 20.10
C ARG A 245 11.81 35.85 20.39
N GLU A 246 11.80 35.46 21.67
CA GLU A 246 11.83 34.06 22.08
C GLU A 246 10.67 33.28 21.46
N VAL A 247 9.42 33.77 21.56
CA VAL A 247 8.23 33.15 20.99
C VAL A 247 8.33 33.08 19.44
N ALA A 248 8.85 34.12 18.79
CA ALA A 248 9.04 34.12 17.33
C ALA A 248 10.08 33.08 16.88
N ILE A 249 11.16 32.90 17.65
CA ILE A 249 12.16 31.83 17.37
C ILE A 249 11.54 30.43 17.52
N ALA A 250 10.74 30.23 18.58
CA ALA A 250 10.02 28.95 18.75
C ALA A 250 9.02 28.71 17.62
N ALA A 251 8.29 29.73 17.17
CA ALA A 251 7.38 29.67 16.03
C ALA A 251 8.14 29.36 14.73
N GLN A 252 9.32 29.94 14.51
CA GLN A 252 10.17 29.63 13.36
C GLN A 252 10.57 28.16 13.36
N ARG A 253 11.02 27.63 14.50
CA ARG A 253 11.35 26.20 14.63
C ARG A 253 10.14 25.30 14.37
N PHE A 254 8.95 25.71 14.79
CA PHE A 254 7.72 24.97 14.55
C PHE A 254 7.39 24.93 13.05
N VAL A 255 7.53 26.03 12.33
CA VAL A 255 7.37 26.07 10.86
C VAL A 255 8.33 25.10 10.16
N GLU A 256 9.61 25.12 10.52
CA GLU A 256 10.61 24.22 9.96
C GLU A 256 10.23 22.75 10.18
N GLN A 257 9.72 22.43 11.36
CA GLN A 257 9.25 21.08 11.69
C GLN A 257 8.07 20.64 10.80
N GLU A 258 7.06 21.50 10.66
CA GLU A 258 5.87 21.18 9.86
C GLU A 258 6.20 21.16 8.35
N GLN A 259 7.13 21.99 7.91
CA GLN A 259 7.66 21.97 6.54
C GLN A 259 8.38 20.64 6.22
N LEU A 260 9.22 20.14 7.14
CA LEU A 260 9.88 18.85 7.02
C LEU A 260 8.88 17.70 6.99
N LYS A 261 7.83 17.73 7.82
CA LYS A 261 6.77 16.72 7.79
C LYS A 261 6.00 16.76 6.48
N LEU A 262 5.67 17.95 5.96
CA LEU A 262 4.96 18.10 4.69
C LEU A 262 5.80 17.60 3.51
N SER A 263 7.12 17.77 3.55
CA SER A 263 8.01 17.28 2.49
C SER A 263 7.94 15.77 2.28
N MET A 264 7.51 15.00 3.31
CA MET A 264 7.31 13.56 3.17
C MET A 264 6.22 13.18 2.17
N PHE A 265 5.35 14.11 1.80
CA PHE A 265 4.32 13.92 0.77
C PHE A 265 4.71 14.49 -0.59
N LEU A 266 5.79 15.27 -0.65
CA LEU A 266 6.27 15.96 -1.85
C LEU A 266 7.59 15.33 -2.32
N TRP A 267 7.49 14.34 -3.20
CA TRP A 267 8.66 13.59 -3.68
C TRP A 267 9.04 13.98 -5.12
N GLU A 268 10.30 14.34 -5.33
CA GLU A 268 10.87 14.56 -6.66
C GLU A 268 12.23 13.85 -6.75
N HIS A 269 12.50 13.18 -7.88
CA HIS A 269 13.75 12.43 -8.09
C HIS A 269 14.15 11.49 -6.93
N ASN A 270 13.16 10.81 -6.33
CA ASN A 270 13.32 9.91 -5.17
C ASN A 270 13.79 10.58 -3.87
N ALA A 271 13.60 11.88 -3.72
CA ALA A 271 13.88 12.62 -2.51
C ALA A 271 12.70 13.53 -2.11
N PRO A 272 12.49 13.78 -0.80
CA PRO A 272 11.50 14.76 -0.33
C PRO A 272 11.93 16.18 -0.72
N VAL A 273 10.96 17.02 -1.12
CA VAL A 273 11.17 18.42 -1.48
C VAL A 273 10.49 19.31 -0.45
N LEU A 274 11.23 20.32 0.06
CA LEU A 274 10.69 21.30 1.00
C LEU A 274 9.86 22.35 0.26
N PRO A 275 8.58 22.56 0.61
CA PRO A 275 7.78 23.61 0.03
C PRO A 275 8.27 24.98 0.51
N PRO A 276 8.46 25.99 -0.38
CA PRO A 276 8.79 27.35 0.02
C PRO A 276 7.68 27.96 0.89
N LEU A 277 8.05 28.76 1.90
CA LEU A 277 7.10 29.36 2.83
C LEU A 277 6.15 30.34 2.14
N GLU A 278 6.62 30.99 1.09
CA GLU A 278 5.89 31.96 0.26
C GLU A 278 4.71 31.34 -0.49
N ARG A 279 4.72 30.00 -0.61
CA ARG A 279 3.62 29.24 -1.22
C ARG A 279 2.50 28.88 -0.25
N ALA A 280 2.60 29.23 1.04
CA ALA A 280 1.53 29.00 1.99
C ALA A 280 0.29 29.83 1.62
N PRO A 281 -0.87 29.21 1.37
CA PRO A 281 -2.07 29.93 0.97
C PRO A 281 -2.71 30.67 2.18
N GLU A 282 -3.60 31.59 1.85
CA GLU A 282 -4.58 32.09 2.82
C GLU A 282 -5.68 31.03 3.07
N PHE A 283 -6.26 31.08 4.27
CA PHE A 283 -7.40 30.22 4.56
C PHE A 283 -8.61 30.60 3.70
N PRO A 284 -9.33 29.63 3.10
CA PRO A 284 -10.54 29.90 2.34
C PRO A 284 -11.56 30.68 3.18
N ALA A 285 -12.16 31.69 2.57
CA ALA A 285 -13.17 32.53 3.25
C ALA A 285 -14.52 31.81 3.38
N GLN A 286 -14.84 30.88 2.46
CA GLN A 286 -16.11 30.18 2.46
C GLN A 286 -16.09 28.98 3.41
N VAL A 287 -17.14 28.87 4.20
CA VAL A 287 -17.41 27.74 5.09
C VAL A 287 -18.50 26.89 4.46
N LEU A 288 -18.13 25.75 3.90
CA LEU A 288 -19.04 24.79 3.25
C LEU A 288 -19.56 23.78 4.29
N VAL A 289 -20.90 23.65 4.38
CA VAL A 289 -21.54 22.61 5.19
C VAL A 289 -22.46 21.82 4.27
N PRO A 290 -22.33 20.47 4.23
CA PRO A 290 -23.22 19.63 3.41
C PRO A 290 -24.68 19.74 3.85
N THR A 291 -25.63 19.67 2.91
CA THR A 291 -27.07 19.63 3.21
C THR A 291 -27.49 18.26 3.74
N ALA A 292 -28.64 18.18 4.45
CA ALA A 292 -29.13 16.91 5.00
C ALA A 292 -29.37 15.83 3.93
N GLU A 293 -29.80 16.21 2.71
CA GLU A 293 -29.96 15.28 1.59
C GLU A 293 -28.62 14.75 1.08
N THR A 294 -27.64 15.66 0.94
CA THR A 294 -26.27 15.29 0.55
C THR A 294 -25.64 14.36 1.57
N ILE A 295 -25.86 14.58 2.87
CA ILE A 295 -25.35 13.71 3.94
C ILE A 295 -25.92 12.28 3.80
N LYS A 296 -27.24 12.14 3.57
CA LYS A 296 -27.85 10.80 3.37
C LYS A 296 -27.26 10.08 2.16
N ALA A 297 -27.11 10.79 1.03
CA ALA A 297 -26.50 10.25 -0.18
C ALA A 297 -25.04 9.82 0.07
N HIS A 298 -24.26 10.65 0.77
CA HIS A 298 -22.86 10.35 1.09
C HIS A 298 -22.70 9.16 2.05
N LYS A 299 -23.61 8.95 3.01
CA LYS A 299 -23.60 7.76 3.88
C LYS A 299 -23.84 6.47 3.09
N ILE A 300 -24.73 6.51 2.10
CA ILE A 300 -24.99 5.37 1.21
C ILE A 300 -23.76 5.12 0.32
N GLN A 301 -23.21 6.18 -0.27
CA GLN A 301 -22.02 6.10 -1.09
C GLN A 301 -20.81 5.58 -0.31
N ALA A 302 -20.60 6.05 0.92
CA ALA A 302 -19.50 5.62 1.78
C ALA A 302 -19.51 4.10 2.02
N LYS A 303 -20.70 3.51 2.28
CA LYS A 303 -20.84 2.05 2.43
C LYS A 303 -20.50 1.28 1.14
N ALA A 304 -20.72 1.88 -0.04
CA ALA A 304 -20.40 1.24 -1.32
C ALA A 304 -18.95 1.42 -1.76
N ASP A 305 -18.36 2.58 -1.45
CA ASP A 305 -17.07 3.00 -2.02
C ASP A 305 -15.86 2.80 -1.09
N ARG A 306 -16.08 2.68 0.23
CA ARG A 306 -14.99 2.53 1.20
C ARG A 306 -14.21 1.23 0.97
N PRO A 307 -12.88 1.30 0.84
CA PRO A 307 -12.03 0.14 0.58
C PRO A 307 -12.16 -0.96 1.65
N GLU A 308 -12.36 -0.60 2.92
CA GLU A 308 -12.48 -1.55 4.02
C GLU A 308 -13.71 -2.47 3.90
N ILE A 309 -14.80 -1.97 3.29
CA ILE A 309 -15.99 -2.79 3.01
C ILE A 309 -15.70 -3.73 1.84
N LYS A 310 -15.07 -3.21 0.77
CA LYS A 310 -14.69 -4.01 -0.41
C LYS A 310 -13.69 -5.12 -0.06
N GLU A 311 -12.75 -4.88 0.88
CA GLU A 311 -11.82 -5.91 1.37
C GLU A 311 -12.56 -7.08 2.02
N ILE A 312 -13.58 -6.79 2.88
CA ILE A 312 -14.40 -7.83 3.52
C ILE A 312 -15.17 -8.65 2.48
N ASP A 313 -15.71 -8.01 1.44
CA ASP A 313 -16.40 -8.72 0.36
C ASP A 313 -15.47 -9.69 -0.38
N ILE A 314 -14.22 -9.28 -0.63
CA ILE A 314 -13.23 -10.15 -1.26
C ILE A 314 -12.83 -11.30 -0.32
N GLU A 315 -12.63 -11.02 0.96
CA GLU A 315 -12.32 -12.06 1.95
C GLU A 315 -13.47 -13.07 2.11
N ALA A 316 -14.71 -12.61 2.05
CA ALA A 316 -15.89 -13.48 2.06
C ALA A 316 -15.94 -14.38 0.80
N LYS A 317 -15.60 -13.85 -0.38
CA LYS A 317 -15.49 -14.64 -1.62
C LYS A 317 -14.38 -15.69 -1.54
N LEU A 318 -13.20 -15.32 -1.01
CA LEU A 318 -12.10 -16.25 -0.76
C LEU A 318 -12.52 -17.38 0.17
N ASN A 319 -13.21 -17.06 1.28
CA ASN A 319 -13.72 -18.06 2.20
C ASN A 319 -14.81 -18.98 1.57
N ASN A 320 -15.61 -18.45 0.63
CA ASN A 320 -16.58 -19.27 -0.08
C ASN A 320 -15.90 -20.34 -0.95
N ILE A 321 -14.77 -20.01 -1.60
CA ILE A 321 -13.95 -20.98 -2.33
C ILE A 321 -13.44 -22.07 -1.38
N ASP A 322 -12.96 -21.67 -0.19
CA ASP A 322 -12.51 -22.62 0.84
C ASP A 322 -13.65 -23.51 1.35
N LEU A 323 -14.85 -22.96 1.53
CA LEU A 323 -16.04 -23.70 1.96
C LEU A 323 -16.47 -24.74 0.90
N GLU A 324 -16.44 -24.37 -0.38
CA GLU A 324 -16.78 -25.29 -1.47
C GLU A 324 -15.77 -26.43 -1.56
N LEU A 325 -14.46 -26.13 -1.44
CA LEU A 325 -13.41 -27.12 -1.40
C LEU A 325 -13.58 -28.05 -0.19
N ALA A 326 -13.87 -27.51 0.99
CA ALA A 326 -14.11 -28.28 2.22
C ALA A 326 -15.33 -29.20 2.09
N LYS A 327 -16.43 -28.73 1.48
CA LYS A 327 -17.61 -29.56 1.18
C LYS A 327 -17.27 -30.69 0.20
N ASN A 328 -16.48 -30.39 -0.83
CA ASN A 328 -16.02 -31.40 -1.78
C ASN A 328 -15.16 -32.48 -1.10
N ASN A 329 -14.34 -32.10 -0.10
CA ASN A 329 -13.52 -33.05 0.68
C ASN A 329 -14.35 -34.03 1.55
N LEU A 330 -15.64 -33.78 1.77
CA LEU A 330 -16.55 -34.72 2.41
C LEU A 330 -17.03 -35.84 1.46
N LEU A 331 -16.93 -35.63 0.14
CA LEU A 331 -17.32 -36.64 -0.84
C LEU A 331 -16.34 -37.83 -0.81
N PRO A 332 -16.81 -39.06 -1.06
CA PRO A 332 -15.93 -40.16 -1.40
C PRO A 332 -15.08 -39.83 -2.62
N SER A 333 -13.84 -40.29 -2.68
CA SER A 333 -13.14 -40.27 -3.96
C SER A 333 -13.55 -41.52 -4.78
N LEU A 334 -13.95 -41.28 -6.01
CA LEU A 334 -14.15 -42.28 -7.02
C LEU A 334 -13.28 -41.87 -8.21
N ASP A 335 -12.21 -42.59 -8.40
CA ASP A 335 -11.19 -42.22 -9.37
C ASP A 335 -11.12 -43.33 -10.44
N ALA A 336 -11.16 -42.93 -11.70
CA ALA A 336 -10.94 -43.86 -12.84
C ALA A 336 -9.55 -43.61 -13.40
N GLU A 337 -8.82 -44.69 -13.60
CA GLU A 337 -7.49 -44.69 -14.17
C GLU A 337 -7.48 -45.51 -15.48
N ALA A 338 -6.91 -44.95 -16.52
CA ALA A 338 -6.59 -45.63 -17.74
C ALA A 338 -5.09 -45.53 -17.99
N ALA A 339 -4.42 -46.64 -18.11
CA ALA A 339 -2.96 -46.68 -18.34
C ALA A 339 -2.59 -47.87 -19.26
N PRO A 340 -1.37 -47.86 -19.86
CA PRO A 340 -0.83 -49.02 -20.56
C PRO A 340 -0.71 -50.20 -19.61
N ALA A 341 -0.98 -51.39 -20.08
CA ALA A 341 -0.80 -52.60 -19.28
C ALA A 341 0.69 -52.87 -18.99
N ARG A 342 1.01 -53.37 -17.78
CA ARG A 342 2.40 -53.63 -17.39
C ARG A 342 3.05 -54.81 -18.15
N ALA A 343 2.25 -55.72 -18.66
CA ALA A 343 2.72 -56.90 -19.41
C ALA A 343 1.69 -57.29 -20.51
N PRO A 344 1.59 -56.54 -21.58
CA PRO A 344 0.73 -56.93 -22.68
C PRO A 344 1.49 -57.83 -23.64
N GLU A 345 0.98 -58.97 -23.92
CA GLU A 345 1.53 -59.84 -24.94
C GLU A 345 1.28 -59.31 -26.37
N LYS A 346 0.37 -58.36 -26.55
CA LYS A 346 0.07 -57.70 -27.84
C LYS A 346 -0.46 -56.30 -27.66
N PHE A 347 0.40 -55.30 -27.76
CA PHE A 347 0.02 -53.89 -27.70
C PHE A 347 0.24 -53.19 -29.05
N VAL A 348 -0.79 -53.03 -29.84
CA VAL A 348 -0.83 -52.08 -30.94
C VAL A 348 -1.55 -50.85 -30.42
N LEU A 349 -1.01 -49.65 -30.53
CA LEU A 349 -1.56 -48.39 -30.06
C LEU A 349 -3.00 -48.51 -29.51
N GLY A 350 -3.14 -48.81 -28.21
CA GLY A 350 -4.44 -48.94 -27.57
C GLY A 350 -4.96 -50.37 -27.35
N LEU A 351 -4.24 -51.45 -27.67
CA LEU A 351 -4.74 -52.81 -27.48
C LEU A 351 -4.34 -53.48 -26.16
N GLY A 352 -3.31 -52.97 -25.49
CA GLY A 352 -2.97 -53.37 -24.11
C GLY A 352 -3.21 -52.20 -23.15
N TYR A 353 -4.34 -52.17 -22.47
CA TYR A 353 -4.68 -51.13 -21.52
C TYR A 353 -5.13 -51.73 -20.19
N ARG A 354 -4.91 -50.97 -19.12
CA ARG A 354 -5.43 -51.23 -17.78
C ARG A 354 -6.44 -50.16 -17.43
N PHE A 355 -7.64 -50.59 -17.10
CA PHE A 355 -8.61 -49.75 -16.42
C PHE A 355 -8.61 -50.05 -14.93
N GLY A 356 -8.48 -49.03 -14.12
CA GLY A 356 -8.63 -49.12 -12.68
C GLY A 356 -9.74 -48.17 -12.22
N VAL A 357 -10.50 -48.61 -11.22
CA VAL A 357 -11.43 -47.75 -10.51
C VAL A 357 -11.10 -47.88 -9.02
N GLU A 358 -10.80 -46.78 -8.38
CA GLU A 358 -10.54 -46.72 -6.96
C GLU A 358 -11.67 -45.96 -6.25
N LEU A 359 -12.34 -46.60 -5.28
CA LEU A 359 -13.30 -45.99 -4.41
C LEU A 359 -12.71 -45.87 -2.99
N ARG A 360 -12.55 -44.64 -2.51
CA ARG A 360 -12.07 -44.42 -1.14
C ARG A 360 -13.11 -43.61 -0.35
N ILE A 361 -13.65 -44.21 0.70
CA ILE A 361 -14.66 -43.60 1.56
C ILE A 361 -14.04 -43.31 2.92
N PRO A 362 -13.89 -42.05 3.34
CA PRO A 362 -13.40 -41.73 4.68
C PRO A 362 -14.49 -42.03 5.72
N ILE A 363 -14.28 -43.04 6.57
CA ILE A 363 -15.31 -43.54 7.49
C ILE A 363 -15.73 -42.49 8.54
N LEU A 364 -14.78 -41.78 9.13
CA LEU A 364 -15.06 -40.81 10.21
C LEU A 364 -15.21 -39.38 9.72
N GLN A 365 -14.68 -39.04 8.60
CA GLN A 365 -14.75 -37.69 7.92
C GLN A 365 -14.37 -36.50 8.82
N ARG A 366 -13.65 -36.72 9.93
CA ARG A 366 -13.35 -35.68 10.94
C ARG A 366 -12.63 -34.47 10.33
N LYS A 367 -11.68 -34.74 9.41
CA LYS A 367 -10.93 -33.65 8.73
C LYS A 367 -11.88 -32.79 7.90
N GLY A 368 -12.65 -33.37 6.97
CA GLY A 368 -13.56 -32.61 6.13
C GLY A 368 -14.66 -31.90 6.89
N ARG A 369 -15.22 -32.55 7.95
CA ARG A 369 -16.21 -31.87 8.84
C ARG A 369 -15.60 -30.69 9.57
N GLY A 370 -14.34 -30.82 10.05
CA GLY A 370 -13.61 -29.72 10.68
C GLY A 370 -13.37 -28.55 9.73
N GLU A 371 -12.94 -28.84 8.51
CA GLU A 371 -12.74 -27.81 7.46
C GLU A 371 -14.04 -27.05 7.12
N VAL A 372 -15.18 -27.78 7.01
CA VAL A 372 -16.49 -27.16 6.77
C VAL A 372 -16.92 -26.28 7.94
N LEU A 373 -16.78 -26.77 9.18
CA LEU A 373 -17.12 -25.98 10.37
C LEU A 373 -16.26 -24.72 10.50
N GLU A 374 -14.96 -24.83 10.20
CA GLU A 374 -14.06 -23.69 10.20
C GLU A 374 -14.47 -22.65 9.14
N ALA A 375 -14.74 -23.08 7.90
CA ALA A 375 -15.15 -22.19 6.82
C ALA A 375 -16.53 -21.55 7.10
N GLN A 376 -17.48 -22.28 7.67
CA GLN A 376 -18.78 -21.75 8.10
C GLN A 376 -18.62 -20.70 9.20
N GLY A 377 -17.83 -21.02 10.25
CA GLY A 377 -17.56 -20.05 11.31
C GLY A 377 -16.87 -18.77 10.82
N LYS A 378 -15.99 -18.88 9.80
CA LYS A 378 -15.42 -17.72 9.12
C LYS A 378 -16.49 -16.93 8.36
N ALA A 379 -17.40 -17.59 7.63
CA ALA A 379 -18.49 -16.95 6.91
C ALA A 379 -19.40 -16.16 7.88
N ASP A 380 -19.80 -16.76 9.00
CA ASP A 380 -20.61 -16.08 10.03
C ASP A 380 -19.87 -14.87 10.61
N ARG A 381 -18.56 -15.00 10.85
CA ARG A 381 -17.73 -13.89 11.30
C ARG A 381 -17.69 -12.76 10.28
N PHE A 382 -17.58 -13.06 8.98
CA PHE A 382 -17.58 -12.01 7.94
C PHE A 382 -18.90 -11.24 7.91
N VAL A 383 -20.04 -11.90 8.05
CA VAL A 383 -21.36 -11.23 8.14
C VAL A 383 -21.40 -10.25 9.32
N LEU A 384 -20.90 -10.65 10.48
CA LEU A 384 -20.85 -9.80 11.67
C LEU A 384 -19.86 -8.65 11.51
N THR A 385 -18.68 -8.95 10.95
CA THR A 385 -17.64 -7.94 10.68
C THR A 385 -18.11 -6.91 9.66
N GLN A 386 -18.80 -7.32 8.62
CA GLN A 386 -19.38 -6.41 7.62
C GLN A 386 -20.37 -5.44 8.27
N LYS A 387 -21.33 -5.97 9.04
CA LYS A 387 -22.29 -5.13 9.80
C LYS A 387 -21.60 -4.12 10.70
N PHE A 388 -20.57 -4.55 11.42
CA PHE A 388 -19.79 -3.67 12.29
C PHE A 388 -19.09 -2.57 11.47
N ARG A 389 -18.40 -2.93 10.36
CA ARG A 389 -17.68 -1.98 9.52
C ARG A 389 -18.61 -1.01 8.81
N GLU A 390 -19.77 -1.47 8.32
CA GLU A 390 -20.78 -0.57 7.74
C GLU A 390 -21.25 0.48 8.76
N GLN A 391 -21.46 0.06 10.02
CA GLN A 391 -21.84 1.00 11.07
C GLN A 391 -20.69 1.93 11.46
N GLN A 392 -19.45 1.43 11.49
CA GLN A 392 -18.26 2.24 11.73
C GLN A 392 -18.12 3.34 10.67
N VAL A 393 -18.30 3.02 9.38
CA VAL A 393 -18.29 4.00 8.28
C VAL A 393 -19.34 5.09 8.48
N VAL A 394 -20.54 4.74 8.93
CA VAL A 394 -21.59 5.75 9.25
C VAL A 394 -21.13 6.65 10.39
N ILE A 395 -20.55 6.08 11.45
CA ILE A 395 -20.05 6.82 12.60
C ILE A 395 -18.88 7.75 12.18
N ASP A 396 -17.98 7.29 11.30
CA ASP A 396 -16.88 8.13 10.78
C ASP A 396 -17.43 9.35 10.05
N VAL A 397 -18.48 9.18 9.23
CA VAL A 397 -19.15 10.31 8.54
C VAL A 397 -19.81 11.26 9.56
N ASP A 398 -20.53 10.72 10.54
CA ASP A 398 -21.19 11.54 11.58
C ASP A 398 -20.17 12.29 12.46
N ASN A 399 -19.06 11.66 12.80
CA ASN A 399 -17.97 12.29 13.54
C ASN A 399 -17.33 13.43 12.74
N ALA A 400 -17.07 13.22 11.44
CA ALA A 400 -16.53 14.25 10.57
C ALA A 400 -17.50 15.45 10.41
N LEU A 401 -18.80 15.18 10.29
CA LEU A 401 -19.83 16.23 10.25
C LEU A 401 -19.89 17.03 11.55
N SER A 402 -19.90 16.35 12.69
CA SER A 402 -19.85 17.00 13.99
C SER A 402 -18.59 17.87 14.13
N ALA A 403 -17.43 17.40 13.67
CA ALA A 403 -16.19 18.18 13.66
C ALA A 403 -16.33 19.44 12.79
N ILE A 404 -16.94 19.37 11.61
CA ILE A 404 -17.20 20.53 10.74
C ILE A 404 -18.09 21.55 11.44
N GLU A 405 -19.21 21.12 12.02
CA GLU A 405 -20.14 22.00 12.70
C GLU A 405 -19.49 22.71 13.91
N ARG A 406 -18.83 21.95 14.78
CA ARG A 406 -18.19 22.51 15.98
C ARG A 406 -17.00 23.41 15.64
N THR A 407 -16.20 23.08 14.63
CA THR A 407 -15.10 23.95 14.19
C THR A 407 -15.62 25.24 13.55
N LYS A 408 -16.74 25.20 12.82
CA LYS A 408 -17.41 26.39 12.29
C LYS A 408 -17.86 27.34 13.43
N GLU A 409 -18.55 26.82 14.44
CA GLU A 409 -18.96 27.61 15.62
C GLU A 409 -17.74 28.19 16.33
N ARG A 410 -16.68 27.41 16.49
CA ARG A 410 -15.43 27.84 17.10
C ARG A 410 -14.75 28.95 16.30
N ILE A 411 -14.77 28.91 14.95
CA ILE A 411 -14.26 30.03 14.14
C ILE A 411 -15.03 31.31 14.43
N ALA A 412 -16.37 31.26 14.45
CA ALA A 412 -17.19 32.43 14.72
C ALA A 412 -16.89 33.05 16.10
N ALA A 413 -16.80 32.23 17.14
CA ALA A 413 -16.45 32.65 18.48
C ALA A 413 -15.03 33.22 18.58
N ALA A 414 -14.04 32.57 17.91
CA ALA A 414 -12.66 33.02 17.91
C ALA A 414 -12.48 34.37 17.17
N VAL A 415 -13.17 34.57 16.04
CA VAL A 415 -13.15 35.82 15.28
C VAL A 415 -13.74 36.96 16.12
N GLU A 416 -14.87 36.73 16.80
CA GLU A 416 -15.46 37.73 17.66
C GLU A 416 -14.55 38.04 18.89
N SER A 417 -13.95 37.03 19.51
CA SER A 417 -12.97 37.21 20.57
C SER A 417 -11.78 38.05 20.11
N LEU A 418 -11.26 37.81 18.92
CA LEU A 418 -10.18 38.62 18.33
C LEU A 418 -10.62 40.07 18.11
N ARG A 419 -11.83 40.28 17.58
CA ARG A 419 -12.37 41.63 17.37
C ARG A 419 -12.42 42.40 18.67
N LEU A 420 -12.94 41.79 19.74
CA LEU A 420 -13.02 42.42 21.09
C LEU A 420 -11.62 42.65 21.69
N ALA A 421 -10.69 41.69 21.53
CA ALA A 421 -9.32 41.84 22.01
C ALA A 421 -8.60 43.02 21.34
N LYS A 422 -8.78 43.18 19.99
CA LYS A 422 -8.24 44.34 19.25
C LYS A 422 -8.85 45.67 19.73
N THR A 423 -10.15 45.72 19.97
CA THR A 423 -10.80 46.92 20.49
C THR A 423 -10.24 47.31 21.87
N LEU A 424 -10.02 46.32 22.76
CA LEU A 424 -9.41 46.55 24.07
C LEU A 424 -7.95 46.99 23.95
N GLU A 425 -7.20 46.42 23.02
CA GLU A 425 -5.82 46.81 22.73
C GLU A 425 -5.74 48.25 22.25
N GLU A 426 -6.56 48.66 21.31
CA GLU A 426 -6.64 50.03 20.78
C GLU A 426 -7.01 51.01 21.87
N GLY A 427 -8.01 50.69 22.70
CA GLY A 427 -8.41 51.51 23.83
C GLY A 427 -7.30 51.69 24.86
N GLU A 428 -6.55 50.64 25.19
CA GLU A 428 -5.46 50.71 26.15
C GLU A 428 -4.25 51.48 25.59
N ARG A 429 -3.95 51.33 24.28
CA ARG A 429 -2.94 52.17 23.60
C ARG A 429 -3.30 53.67 23.64
N PHE A 430 -4.57 54.00 23.42
CA PHE A 430 -5.06 55.35 23.52
C PHE A 430 -4.91 55.91 24.94
N ARG A 431 -5.32 55.16 26.00
CA ARG A 431 -5.12 55.55 27.40
C ARG A 431 -3.63 55.75 27.74
N PHE A 432 -2.76 54.88 27.24
CA PHE A 432 -1.31 55.01 27.41
C PHE A 432 -0.76 56.27 26.75
N SER A 433 -1.26 56.66 25.57
CA SER A 433 -0.85 57.92 24.93
C SER A 433 -1.17 59.15 25.74
N LEU A 434 -2.27 59.10 26.52
CA LEU A 434 -2.71 60.15 27.44
C LEU A 434 -2.02 60.08 28.82
N GLY A 435 -1.14 59.09 29.05
CA GLY A 435 -0.54 58.88 30.38
C GLY A 435 -1.49 58.31 31.46
N ALA A 436 -2.65 57.80 31.06
CA ALA A 436 -3.70 57.29 31.94
C ALA A 436 -3.56 55.78 32.29
N THR A 437 -2.53 55.12 31.82
CA THR A 437 -2.23 53.71 32.11
C THR A 437 -0.73 53.43 31.96
N SER A 438 -0.25 52.27 32.48
CA SER A 438 1.15 51.88 32.38
C SER A 438 1.42 51.02 31.13
N VAL A 439 2.68 50.91 30.75
CA VAL A 439 3.16 50.03 29.66
C VAL A 439 2.79 48.58 29.88
N LEU A 440 2.72 48.13 31.13
CA LEU A 440 2.32 46.78 31.53
C LEU A 440 0.93 46.38 30.99
N PHE A 441 -0.06 47.25 31.16
CA PHE A 441 -1.42 46.97 30.67
C PHE A 441 -1.50 46.97 29.16
N VAL A 442 -0.74 47.81 28.47
CA VAL A 442 -0.66 47.78 27.01
C VAL A 442 -0.05 46.46 26.53
N ASN A 443 1.07 46.06 27.13
CA ASN A 443 1.71 44.77 26.82
C ASN A 443 0.76 43.59 27.03
N LEU A 444 -0.05 43.62 28.13
CA LEU A 444 -1.04 42.58 28.42
C LEU A 444 -2.13 42.50 27.32
N ARG A 445 -2.67 43.66 26.89
CA ARG A 445 -3.70 43.71 25.83
C ARG A 445 -3.16 43.25 24.47
N GLU A 446 -1.95 43.65 24.12
CA GLU A 446 -1.27 43.22 22.91
C GLU A 446 -1.03 41.71 22.91
N ARG A 447 -0.64 41.10 24.05
CA ARG A 447 -0.53 39.63 24.18
C ARG A 447 -1.85 38.93 23.91
N ASN A 448 -2.93 39.41 24.58
CA ASN A 448 -4.26 38.83 24.44
C ASN A 448 -4.76 38.91 22.98
N SER A 449 -4.46 40.01 22.28
CA SER A 449 -4.81 40.16 20.86
C SER A 449 -4.05 39.17 19.97
N VAL A 450 -2.74 39.03 20.17
CA VAL A 450 -1.89 38.05 19.44
C VAL A 450 -2.33 36.62 19.73
N ASP A 451 -2.64 36.29 20.98
CA ASP A 451 -3.10 34.94 21.36
C ASP A 451 -4.47 34.63 20.72
N SER A 452 -5.38 35.61 20.69
CA SER A 452 -6.68 35.49 20.02
C SER A 452 -6.53 35.32 18.52
N GLU A 453 -5.57 36.00 17.87
CA GLU A 453 -5.27 35.82 16.44
C GLU A 453 -4.74 34.40 16.19
N GLY A 454 -3.88 33.87 17.05
CA GLY A 454 -3.41 32.50 17.02
C GLY A 454 -4.53 31.45 17.18
N GLN A 455 -5.55 31.76 17.99
CA GLN A 455 -6.74 30.90 18.15
C GLN A 455 -7.58 30.87 16.87
N VAL A 456 -7.75 32.01 16.17
CA VAL A 456 -8.45 32.06 14.87
C VAL A 456 -7.73 31.22 13.83
N ILE A 457 -6.40 31.33 13.76
CA ILE A 457 -5.58 30.50 12.82
C ILE A 457 -5.80 29.04 13.09
N ARG A 458 -5.69 28.58 14.33
CA ARG A 458 -5.91 27.18 14.72
C ARG A 458 -7.32 26.71 14.39
N ALA A 459 -8.35 27.51 14.74
CA ALA A 459 -9.74 27.17 14.45
C ALA A 459 -9.99 26.98 12.93
N LYS A 460 -9.41 27.85 12.09
CA LYS A 460 -9.50 27.73 10.62
C LYS A 460 -8.78 26.51 10.10
N ALA A 461 -7.60 26.18 10.62
CA ALA A 461 -6.87 24.96 10.22
C ALA A 461 -7.65 23.69 10.62
N ASP A 462 -8.19 23.66 11.85
CA ASP A 462 -8.98 22.52 12.34
C ASP A 462 -10.25 22.31 11.50
N TYR A 463 -10.88 23.37 11.04
CA TYR A 463 -12.01 23.30 10.12
C TYR A 463 -11.62 22.66 8.76
N GLN A 464 -10.49 23.07 8.19
CA GLN A 464 -10.00 22.51 6.94
C GLN A 464 -9.62 21.03 7.07
N LYS A 465 -9.03 20.65 8.20
CA LYS A 465 -8.75 19.23 8.54
C LYS A 465 -10.05 18.44 8.71
N ALA A 466 -11.08 19.02 9.29
CA ALA A 466 -12.40 18.38 9.39
C ALA A 466 -13.05 18.16 8.03
N LEU A 467 -12.90 19.08 7.07
CA LEU A 467 -13.33 18.89 5.68
C LEU A 467 -12.58 17.75 5.00
N ALA A 468 -11.26 17.67 5.19
CA ALA A 468 -10.46 16.57 4.66
C ALA A 468 -10.89 15.21 5.26
N LEU A 469 -11.13 15.17 6.57
CA LEU A 469 -11.65 13.98 7.25
C LEU A 469 -13.02 13.56 6.69
N TYR A 470 -13.89 14.52 6.38
CA TYR A 470 -15.17 14.24 5.76
C TYR A 470 -15.02 13.63 4.36
N GLN A 471 -14.15 14.18 3.53
CA GLN A 471 -13.87 13.63 2.20
C GLN A 471 -13.33 12.19 2.30
N TRP A 472 -12.45 11.93 3.25
CA TRP A 472 -11.97 10.57 3.53
C TRP A 472 -13.10 9.65 4.00
N SER A 473 -13.94 10.10 4.93
CA SER A 473 -15.02 9.29 5.50
C SER A 473 -16.06 8.85 4.48
N ILE A 474 -16.32 9.65 3.45
CA ILE A 474 -17.23 9.32 2.35
C ILE A 474 -16.57 8.52 1.21
N GLY A 475 -15.27 8.22 1.32
CA GLY A 475 -14.55 7.47 0.30
C GLY A 475 -14.26 8.27 -0.99
N ALA A 476 -14.26 9.60 -0.94
CA ALA A 476 -14.13 10.46 -2.11
C ALA A 476 -12.83 10.22 -2.90
N TRP A 477 -11.76 9.82 -2.24
CA TRP A 477 -10.43 9.62 -2.82
C TRP A 477 -10.10 8.17 -3.17
N GLY A 478 -11.02 7.23 -2.87
CA GLY A 478 -10.86 5.78 -3.14
C GLY A 478 -11.17 5.36 -4.57
N LYS A 479 -11.58 6.28 -5.44
CA LYS A 479 -11.83 5.96 -6.85
C LYS A 479 -10.50 5.64 -7.53
N SER A 480 -10.46 4.51 -8.24
CA SER A 480 -9.29 3.97 -8.92
C SER A 480 -8.57 5.05 -9.75
N LEU A 481 -7.25 5.08 -9.61
CA LEU A 481 -6.39 5.73 -10.61
C LEU A 481 -6.75 5.19 -12.00
N PRO A 482 -6.81 6.03 -13.04
CA PRO A 482 -6.81 5.52 -14.40
C PRO A 482 -5.60 4.58 -14.54
N SER A 483 -5.79 3.44 -15.21
CA SER A 483 -4.89 2.30 -15.34
C SER A 483 -3.52 2.57 -16.00
N SER A 484 -2.99 3.76 -15.87
CA SER A 484 -1.74 4.24 -16.45
C SER A 484 -0.68 4.63 -15.43
N VAL A 485 -0.51 3.86 -14.36
CA VAL A 485 0.77 3.90 -13.64
C VAL A 485 1.72 2.99 -14.43
N PRO A 486 2.69 3.53 -15.18
CA PRO A 486 3.66 2.70 -15.86
C PRO A 486 4.50 2.00 -14.80
N VAL A 487 4.29 0.69 -14.64
CA VAL A 487 5.18 -0.16 -13.87
C VAL A 487 6.47 -0.24 -14.68
N ILE A 488 7.45 0.57 -14.32
CA ILE A 488 8.78 0.52 -14.94
C ILE A 488 9.46 -0.76 -14.43
N TYR A 489 9.27 -1.84 -15.16
CA TYR A 489 10.14 -2.99 -15.05
C TYR A 489 11.47 -2.66 -15.73
N ARG A 490 12.50 -2.39 -14.95
CA ARG A 490 13.86 -2.66 -15.43
C ARG A 490 14.11 -4.15 -15.19
N SER A 491 14.05 -4.96 -16.26
CA SER A 491 14.74 -6.23 -16.30
C SER A 491 16.21 -5.96 -15.95
N ARG A 492 16.66 -6.47 -14.83
CA ARG A 492 18.10 -6.69 -14.61
C ARG A 492 18.40 -8.01 -15.31
N ASP A 493 18.93 -7.92 -16.51
CA ASP A 493 19.72 -8.99 -17.12
C ASP A 493 21.01 -9.16 -16.32
#